data_452f4301d1fb6b18c7f4f4d0a789922e
#
_entry.id   452f4301d1fb6b18c7f4f4d0a789922e
#
_cell.length_a   1.000
_cell.length_b   1.000
_cell.length_c   1.000
_cell.angle_alpha   90.00
_cell.angle_beta   90.00
_cell.angle_gamma   90.00
#
_symmetry.space_group_name_H-M   'P 1'
#
loop_
_entity.id
_entity.type
_entity.pdbx_description
1 polymer ?
#
loop_
_entity_poly.entity_id
_entity_poly.type
_entity_poly.pdbx_seq_one_letter_code
_entity_poly.pdbx_strand_id
1 'polypeptide(L)'
;MPRLRGSGNSANLAGMSGDNFSDAVLVVLGHGTTLNAESARPVRQHCAALRQRKVFFCVSQACWKQEPHVRRVLAKLAAPRVFIVPMFISEGYFSSEIIPRELGFGEHPAREFPGTIWYYCQPVGSHDSMTGVILARAAAVVRQHPFPYAPKPADITLFVAGHGTGRNANSRKAIEHQVELIRAQNLYAGVHDIFMEESPRIADCYALAATKNIVVVPFFISDGLHAVEDIPVLLGEPERLVKERLAAGQPTWRNPTEKNGKRVWYSPAVGTEPLMADVILERVREAARKINNI
;
A
#
# COMPACT_ATOMS: atom_id res chain seq x y z
N MET A 1 -18.46 0.41 -48.82
CA MET A 1 -18.42 0.43 -47.36
C MET A 1 -17.20 -0.36 -46.91
N PRO A 2 -16.15 0.27 -46.41
CA PRO A 2 -14.97 -0.43 -45.88
C PRO A 2 -15.15 -0.69 -44.39
N ARG A 3 -14.87 -1.93 -43.98
CA ARG A 3 -14.86 -2.38 -42.57
C ARG A 3 -13.64 -1.79 -41.85
N LEU A 4 -13.87 -1.01 -40.81
CA LEU A 4 -12.86 -0.60 -39.83
C LEU A 4 -12.44 -1.81 -38.98
N ARG A 5 -11.21 -2.26 -39.13
CA ARG A 5 -10.58 -3.22 -38.22
C ARG A 5 -10.08 -2.43 -37.02
N GLY A 6 -10.69 -2.67 -35.86
CA GLY A 6 -10.18 -2.22 -34.56
C GLY A 6 -8.90 -2.98 -34.23
N SER A 7 -7.77 -2.30 -34.24
CA SER A 7 -6.51 -2.79 -33.66
C SER A 7 -6.56 -2.57 -32.15
N GLY A 8 -6.92 -3.59 -31.41
CA GLY A 8 -6.72 -3.65 -29.97
C GLY A 8 -5.23 -3.68 -29.67
N ASN A 9 -4.70 -2.59 -29.18
CA ASN A 9 -3.34 -2.49 -28.68
C ASN A 9 -3.31 -3.14 -27.28
N SER A 10 -3.22 -4.47 -27.23
CA SER A 10 -2.78 -5.20 -26.05
C SER A 10 -1.29 -4.92 -25.90
N ALA A 11 -0.94 -3.95 -25.05
CA ALA A 11 0.43 -3.71 -24.67
C ALA A 11 0.99 -5.01 -24.06
N ASN A 12 1.86 -5.65 -24.84
CA ASN A 12 2.61 -6.86 -24.52
C ASN A 12 3.55 -6.55 -23.33
N LEU A 13 3.17 -6.95 -22.12
CA LEU A 13 4.05 -7.04 -20.95
C LEU A 13 4.94 -8.30 -20.98
N ALA A 14 5.18 -8.85 -22.15
CA ALA A 14 6.10 -9.95 -22.40
C ALA A 14 7.45 -9.40 -22.88
N GLY A 15 8.33 -8.98 -21.93
CA GLY A 15 9.64 -8.48 -22.32
C GLY A 15 10.58 -8.13 -21.19
N MET A 16 10.65 -8.93 -20.09
CA MET A 16 11.79 -8.92 -19.18
C MET A 16 12.16 -10.36 -18.82
N SER A 17 12.98 -10.96 -19.65
CA SER A 17 13.68 -12.22 -19.36
C SER A 17 14.70 -11.95 -18.24
N GLY A 18 14.53 -12.56 -17.09
CA GLY A 18 15.53 -12.50 -16.02
C GLY A 18 15.05 -12.96 -14.63
N ASP A 19 13.76 -12.84 -14.33
CA ASP A 19 13.28 -13.06 -12.98
C ASP A 19 12.66 -14.46 -12.80
N ASN A 20 13.50 -15.50 -12.85
CA ASN A 20 13.06 -16.83 -12.46
C ASN A 20 13.16 -17.02 -10.96
N PHE A 21 12.01 -17.05 -10.26
CA PHE A 21 11.90 -17.31 -8.83
C PHE A 21 11.25 -18.67 -8.53
N SER A 22 11.24 -19.60 -9.50
CA SER A 22 10.63 -20.93 -9.34
C SER A 22 11.34 -21.81 -8.32
N ASP A 23 12.56 -21.48 -7.91
CA ASP A 23 13.34 -22.10 -6.82
C ASP A 23 13.24 -21.32 -5.50
N ALA A 24 12.55 -20.20 -5.49
CA ALA A 24 12.49 -19.28 -4.35
C ALA A 24 11.17 -19.36 -3.58
N VAL A 25 11.24 -19.13 -2.29
CA VAL A 25 10.09 -18.89 -1.43
C VAL A 25 9.95 -17.39 -1.17
N LEU A 26 8.75 -16.88 -1.34
CA LEU A 26 8.38 -15.53 -0.92
C LEU A 26 7.67 -15.59 0.44
N VAL A 27 8.14 -14.80 1.40
CA VAL A 27 7.48 -14.55 2.69
C VAL A 27 7.01 -13.11 2.73
N VAL A 28 5.69 -12.88 2.68
CA VAL A 28 5.11 -11.55 2.90
C VAL A 28 4.91 -11.36 4.39
N LEU A 29 5.63 -10.39 4.96
CA LEU A 29 5.71 -10.16 6.40
C LEU A 29 4.88 -8.94 6.80
N GLY A 30 3.79 -9.15 7.55
CA GLY A 30 3.01 -8.10 8.20
C GLY A 30 3.43 -7.85 9.63
N HIS A 31 3.02 -6.70 10.18
CA HIS A 31 3.21 -6.42 11.59
C HIS A 31 2.38 -7.37 12.47
N GLY A 32 1.10 -7.55 12.10
CA GLY A 32 0.14 -8.27 12.93
C GLY A 32 -0.21 -7.54 14.22
N THR A 33 -1.23 -7.98 14.91
CA THR A 33 -1.59 -7.53 16.26
C THR A 33 -2.36 -8.63 16.97
N THR A 34 -2.21 -8.72 18.29
CA THR A 34 -3.00 -9.64 19.13
C THR A 34 -4.41 -9.14 19.37
N LEU A 35 -4.69 -7.87 19.07
CA LEU A 35 -5.99 -7.22 19.35
C LEU A 35 -7.00 -7.41 18.21
N ASN A 36 -6.54 -7.61 16.98
CA ASN A 36 -7.42 -7.73 15.81
C ASN A 36 -6.82 -8.70 14.78
N ALA A 37 -7.43 -9.88 14.65
CA ALA A 37 -7.02 -10.90 13.68
C ALA A 37 -7.09 -10.43 12.22
N GLU A 38 -7.96 -9.45 11.91
CA GLU A 38 -8.11 -8.89 10.56
C GLU A 38 -6.96 -7.96 10.14
N SER A 39 -6.09 -7.57 11.07
CA SER A 39 -4.89 -6.76 10.75
C SER A 39 -3.97 -7.46 9.73
N ALA A 40 -3.94 -8.80 9.70
CA ALA A 40 -3.20 -9.60 8.74
C ALA A 40 -3.98 -9.89 7.43
N ARG A 41 -5.22 -9.41 7.28
CA ARG A 41 -6.04 -9.65 6.09
C ARG A 41 -5.37 -9.20 4.79
N PRO A 42 -4.76 -8.00 4.68
CA PRO A 42 -4.06 -7.60 3.47
C PRO A 42 -2.91 -8.53 3.09
N VAL A 43 -2.13 -9.00 4.08
CA VAL A 43 -1.05 -9.98 3.85
C VAL A 43 -1.61 -11.28 3.27
N ARG A 44 -2.70 -11.81 3.85
CA ARG A 44 -3.38 -13.01 3.34
C ARG A 44 -3.86 -12.84 1.91
N GLN A 45 -4.50 -11.70 1.62
CA GLN A 45 -5.05 -11.35 0.31
C GLN A 45 -3.96 -11.34 -0.76
N HIS A 46 -2.84 -10.65 -0.52
CA HIS A 46 -1.76 -10.55 -1.50
C HIS A 46 -0.99 -11.85 -1.64
N CYS A 47 -0.79 -12.62 -0.57
CA CYS A 47 -0.25 -13.97 -0.67
C CYS A 47 -1.12 -14.86 -1.57
N ALA A 48 -2.44 -14.80 -1.45
CA ALA A 48 -3.34 -15.56 -2.31
C ALA A 48 -3.21 -15.15 -3.78
N ALA A 49 -3.18 -13.85 -4.07
CA ALA A 49 -2.98 -13.32 -5.42
C ALA A 49 -1.63 -13.73 -6.01
N LEU A 50 -0.55 -13.66 -5.22
CA LEU A 50 0.80 -14.03 -5.67
C LEU A 50 0.95 -15.54 -5.89
N ARG A 51 0.28 -16.40 -5.12
CA ARG A 51 0.23 -17.84 -5.37
C ARG A 51 -0.39 -18.16 -6.73
N GLN A 52 -1.44 -17.45 -7.11
CA GLN A 52 -2.09 -17.65 -8.42
C GLN A 52 -1.18 -17.31 -9.60
N ARG A 53 -0.21 -16.40 -9.41
CA ARG A 53 0.76 -16.01 -10.45
C ARG A 53 1.80 -17.10 -10.76
N LYS A 54 2.01 -18.06 -9.86
CA LYS A 54 2.95 -19.20 -10.02
C LYS A 54 4.40 -18.76 -10.35
N VAL A 55 4.83 -17.60 -9.85
CA VAL A 55 6.18 -17.06 -10.07
C VAL A 55 7.19 -17.68 -9.09
N PHE A 56 6.75 -18.03 -7.89
CA PHE A 56 7.57 -18.59 -6.81
C PHE A 56 7.29 -20.07 -6.62
N PHE A 57 8.28 -20.79 -6.08
CA PHE A 57 8.07 -22.17 -5.59
C PHE A 57 6.96 -22.20 -4.54
N CYS A 58 6.99 -21.26 -3.59
CA CYS A 58 5.96 -21.12 -2.57
C CYS A 58 5.81 -19.66 -2.15
N VAL A 59 4.59 -19.27 -1.76
CA VAL A 59 4.30 -17.97 -1.15
C VAL A 59 3.70 -18.20 0.22
N SER A 60 4.38 -17.71 1.25
CA SER A 60 3.98 -17.82 2.66
C SER A 60 3.63 -16.46 3.24
N GLN A 61 2.64 -16.43 4.11
CA GLN A 61 2.35 -15.27 4.96
C GLN A 61 3.07 -15.45 6.30
N ALA A 62 3.51 -14.33 6.87
CA ALA A 62 4.04 -14.29 8.23
C ALA A 62 3.68 -12.97 8.91
N CYS A 63 3.63 -12.96 10.24
CA CYS A 63 3.45 -11.76 11.03
C CYS A 63 4.53 -11.67 12.11
N TRP A 64 4.80 -10.42 12.55
CA TRP A 64 5.74 -10.15 13.62
C TRP A 64 5.10 -10.35 15.01
N LYS A 65 3.88 -9.86 15.21
CA LYS A 65 3.17 -9.91 16.52
C LYS A 65 1.96 -10.84 16.56
N GLN A 66 1.77 -11.66 15.54
CA GLN A 66 0.60 -12.54 15.39
C GLN A 66 1.00 -13.84 14.72
N GLU A 67 0.23 -14.91 14.90
CA GLU A 67 0.41 -16.16 14.13
C GLU A 67 -0.13 -16.00 12.69
N PRO A 68 0.51 -16.62 11.70
CA PRO A 68 1.75 -17.40 11.82
C PRO A 68 2.97 -16.50 12.06
N HIS A 69 3.66 -16.72 13.17
CA HIS A 69 4.83 -15.91 13.55
C HIS A 69 6.02 -16.16 12.60
N VAL A 70 6.71 -15.08 12.19
CA VAL A 70 7.75 -15.14 11.16
C VAL A 70 8.85 -16.15 11.47
N ARG A 71 9.33 -16.25 12.70
CA ARG A 71 10.35 -17.24 13.08
C ARG A 71 9.90 -18.68 12.87
N ARG A 72 8.62 -18.99 13.16
CA ARG A 72 8.04 -20.34 12.96
C ARG A 72 7.84 -20.64 11.47
N VAL A 73 7.50 -19.64 10.67
CA VAL A 73 7.40 -19.80 9.23
C VAL A 73 8.77 -20.09 8.64
N LEU A 74 9.77 -19.25 8.94
CA LEU A 74 11.12 -19.37 8.40
C LEU A 74 11.78 -20.69 8.78
N ALA A 75 11.58 -21.18 10.02
CA ALA A 75 12.14 -22.46 10.50
C ALA A 75 11.63 -23.69 9.72
N LYS A 76 10.55 -23.57 8.95
CA LYS A 76 9.95 -24.66 8.15
C LYS A 76 10.29 -24.58 6.67
N LEU A 77 11.00 -23.53 6.25
CA LEU A 77 11.32 -23.34 4.84
C LEU A 77 12.59 -24.08 4.45
N ALA A 78 12.51 -24.79 3.32
CA ALA A 78 13.61 -25.45 2.68
C ALA A 78 13.59 -25.07 1.19
N ALA A 79 14.32 -24.00 0.84
CA ALA A 79 14.43 -23.52 -0.53
C ALA A 79 15.79 -22.86 -0.73
N PRO A 80 16.39 -22.90 -1.94
CA PRO A 80 17.66 -22.24 -2.23
C PRO A 80 17.65 -20.74 -1.93
N ARG A 81 16.52 -20.07 -2.18
CA ARG A 81 16.35 -18.64 -1.94
C ARG A 81 15.06 -18.35 -1.19
N VAL A 82 15.12 -17.45 -0.21
CA VAL A 82 13.96 -16.99 0.56
C VAL A 82 13.95 -15.46 0.55
N PHE A 83 12.92 -14.86 -0.01
CA PHE A 83 12.70 -13.42 0.01
C PHE A 83 11.68 -13.06 1.09
N ILE A 84 12.06 -12.18 2.01
CA ILE A 84 11.19 -11.67 3.07
C ILE A 84 10.84 -10.23 2.73
N VAL A 85 9.60 -9.99 2.35
CA VAL A 85 9.11 -8.65 1.99
C VAL A 85 8.26 -8.09 3.11
N PRO A 86 8.73 -7.04 3.83
CA PRO A 86 7.96 -6.35 4.85
C PRO A 86 6.80 -5.56 4.19
N MET A 87 5.58 -5.94 4.51
CA MET A 87 4.38 -5.19 4.13
C MET A 87 4.12 -4.09 5.16
N PHE A 88 4.97 -3.06 5.14
CA PHE A 88 4.95 -1.88 5.99
C PHE A 88 4.89 -0.62 5.13
N ILE A 89 4.28 0.43 5.68
CA ILE A 89 4.03 1.66 4.93
C ILE A 89 5.27 2.53 4.73
N SER A 90 6.31 2.33 5.54
CA SER A 90 7.56 3.07 5.46
C SER A 90 8.70 2.30 6.12
N GLU A 91 9.91 2.76 5.89
CA GLU A 91 11.06 2.40 6.68
C GLU A 91 10.91 2.99 8.09
N GLY A 92 10.94 2.12 9.08
CA GLY A 92 10.75 2.51 10.47
C GLY A 92 11.48 1.57 11.42
N TYR A 93 11.46 1.89 12.71
CA TYR A 93 12.17 1.16 13.74
C TYR A 93 11.95 -0.37 13.67
N PHE A 94 10.71 -0.82 13.45
CA PHE A 94 10.45 -2.24 13.30
C PHE A 94 10.99 -2.84 12.02
N SER A 95 10.72 -2.22 10.86
CA SER A 95 11.07 -2.78 9.56
C SER A 95 12.56 -2.69 9.23
N SER A 96 13.26 -1.67 9.76
CA SER A 96 14.65 -1.41 9.39
C SER A 96 15.67 -1.79 10.46
N GLU A 97 15.25 -1.92 11.73
CA GLU A 97 16.16 -2.23 12.83
C GLU A 97 15.77 -3.53 13.57
N ILE A 98 14.56 -3.57 14.16
CA ILE A 98 14.19 -4.67 15.06
C ILE A 98 14.10 -6.00 14.31
N ILE A 99 13.29 -6.05 13.24
CA ILE A 99 13.04 -7.31 12.53
C ILE A 99 14.32 -7.84 11.86
N PRO A 100 15.11 -7.04 11.11
CA PRO A 100 16.39 -7.52 10.57
C PRO A 100 17.32 -8.06 11.64
N ARG A 101 17.52 -7.30 12.72
CA ARG A 101 18.38 -7.74 13.85
C ARG A 101 17.91 -9.04 14.47
N GLU A 102 16.63 -9.16 14.76
CA GLU A 102 16.03 -10.33 15.38
C GLU A 102 16.04 -11.58 14.47
N LEU A 103 16.04 -11.38 13.14
CA LEU A 103 16.22 -12.44 12.16
C LEU A 103 17.69 -12.69 11.80
N GLY A 104 18.61 -11.93 12.40
CA GLY A 104 20.05 -12.09 12.28
C GLY A 104 20.64 -11.56 10.97
N PHE A 105 20.00 -10.61 10.31
CA PHE A 105 20.55 -9.96 9.11
C PHE A 105 21.65 -8.92 9.44
N GLY A 106 21.64 -8.32 10.64
CA GLY A 106 22.55 -7.24 10.97
C GLY A 106 22.40 -6.05 10.02
N GLU A 107 23.52 -5.58 9.47
CA GLU A 107 23.56 -4.50 8.48
C GLU A 107 23.42 -5.00 7.03
N HIS A 108 23.41 -6.33 6.81
CA HIS A 108 23.36 -6.91 5.47
C HIS A 108 21.94 -7.30 5.07
N PRO A 109 21.50 -6.99 3.83
CA PRO A 109 20.18 -7.37 3.35
C PRO A 109 20.08 -8.87 3.01
N ALA A 110 21.18 -9.60 2.98
CA ALA A 110 21.23 -11.02 2.72
C ALA A 110 21.93 -11.79 3.85
N ARG A 111 21.47 -13.01 4.09
CA ARG A 111 22.07 -13.93 5.07
C ARG A 111 22.15 -15.33 4.49
N GLU A 112 23.35 -15.92 4.53
CA GLU A 112 23.61 -17.28 4.05
C GLU A 112 23.44 -18.31 5.16
N PHE A 113 22.85 -19.45 4.82
CA PHE A 113 22.76 -20.65 5.60
C PHE A 113 23.16 -21.86 4.73
N PRO A 114 23.50 -23.00 5.27
CA PRO A 114 23.77 -24.21 4.48
C PRO A 114 22.59 -24.53 3.54
N GLY A 115 22.82 -24.37 2.22
CA GLY A 115 21.84 -24.69 1.18
C GLY A 115 20.71 -23.66 0.96
N THR A 116 20.73 -22.50 1.62
CA THR A 116 19.73 -21.44 1.41
C THR A 116 20.31 -20.06 1.64
N ILE A 117 19.80 -19.06 0.90
CA ILE A 117 20.11 -17.65 1.11
C ILE A 117 18.81 -16.93 1.40
N TRP A 118 18.77 -16.20 2.49
CA TRP A 118 17.63 -15.34 2.84
C TRP A 118 17.91 -13.90 2.49
N TYR A 119 16.90 -13.22 1.94
CA TYR A 119 16.93 -11.82 1.53
C TYR A 119 15.87 -11.06 2.29
N TYR A 120 16.27 -10.04 3.03
CA TYR A 120 15.35 -9.10 3.66
C TYR A 120 15.17 -7.89 2.74
N CYS A 121 14.00 -7.79 2.12
CA CYS A 121 13.68 -6.71 1.18
C CYS A 121 13.34 -5.41 1.91
N GLN A 122 13.40 -4.30 1.20
CA GLN A 122 12.88 -3.03 1.71
C GLN A 122 11.35 -3.06 1.85
N PRO A 123 10.74 -2.25 2.75
CA PRO A 123 9.30 -2.16 2.92
C PRO A 123 8.59 -1.71 1.65
N VAL A 124 7.35 -2.20 1.44
CA VAL A 124 6.58 -1.86 0.24
C VAL A 124 6.26 -0.37 0.12
N GLY A 125 5.96 0.32 1.23
CA GLY A 125 5.44 1.69 1.20
C GLY A 125 6.42 2.76 0.69
N SER A 126 7.73 2.51 0.74
CA SER A 126 8.77 3.41 0.20
C SER A 126 9.11 3.14 -1.27
N HIS A 127 8.45 2.20 -1.97
CA HIS A 127 8.71 1.90 -3.37
C HIS A 127 7.96 2.86 -4.30
N ASP A 128 8.60 3.28 -5.40
CA ASP A 128 8.00 4.21 -6.38
C ASP A 128 6.69 3.69 -7.00
N SER A 129 6.56 2.38 -7.19
CA SER A 129 5.34 1.77 -7.72
C SER A 129 4.10 1.92 -6.82
N MET A 130 4.26 2.39 -5.56
CA MET A 130 3.14 2.78 -4.72
C MET A 130 2.33 3.94 -5.32
N THR A 131 2.95 4.76 -6.17
CA THR A 131 2.26 5.77 -6.98
C THR A 131 1.09 5.16 -7.75
N GLY A 132 1.32 4.04 -8.45
CA GLY A 132 0.27 3.32 -9.17
C GLY A 132 -0.86 2.81 -8.27
N VAL A 133 -0.54 2.37 -7.06
CA VAL A 133 -1.51 1.91 -6.06
C VAL A 133 -2.40 3.07 -5.59
N ILE A 134 -1.81 4.24 -5.29
CA ILE A 134 -2.56 5.44 -4.90
C ILE A 134 -3.49 5.89 -6.01
N LEU A 135 -2.98 5.97 -7.24
CA LEU A 135 -3.77 6.38 -8.42
C LEU A 135 -4.92 5.41 -8.71
N ALA A 136 -4.70 4.11 -8.56
CA ALA A 136 -5.73 3.10 -8.72
C ALA A 136 -6.86 3.27 -7.69
N ARG A 137 -6.52 3.53 -6.41
CA ARG A 137 -7.50 3.82 -5.36
C ARG A 137 -8.32 5.06 -5.67
N ALA A 138 -7.65 6.16 -6.04
CA ALA A 138 -8.31 7.41 -6.39
C ALA A 138 -9.28 7.22 -7.56
N ALA A 139 -8.84 6.56 -8.63
CA ALA A 139 -9.69 6.30 -9.79
C ALA A 139 -10.85 5.34 -9.47
N ALA A 140 -10.60 4.30 -8.66
CA ALA A 140 -11.61 3.32 -8.31
C ALA A 140 -12.76 3.93 -7.50
N VAL A 141 -12.47 4.74 -6.46
CA VAL A 141 -13.52 5.32 -5.62
C VAL A 141 -14.40 6.29 -6.41
N VAL A 142 -13.82 7.09 -7.30
CA VAL A 142 -14.56 8.02 -8.16
C VAL A 142 -15.44 7.27 -9.17
N ARG A 143 -14.92 6.20 -9.79
CA ARG A 143 -15.66 5.37 -10.75
C ARG A 143 -16.80 4.59 -10.09
N GLN A 144 -16.61 4.11 -8.87
CA GLN A 144 -17.62 3.37 -8.12
C GLN A 144 -18.76 4.25 -7.60
N HIS A 145 -18.48 5.54 -7.39
CA HIS A 145 -19.41 6.50 -6.82
C HIS A 145 -19.49 7.77 -7.67
N PRO A 146 -19.94 7.71 -8.93
CA PRO A 146 -20.10 8.89 -9.77
C PRO A 146 -21.22 9.79 -9.21
N PHE A 147 -21.03 11.15 -9.30
CA PHE A 147 -22.05 12.09 -8.81
C PHE A 147 -21.95 13.49 -9.47
N PRO A 148 -22.90 13.87 -10.30
CA PRO A 148 -23.79 13.02 -11.08
C PRO A 148 -23.01 12.22 -12.11
N TYR A 149 -21.77 12.64 -12.42
CA TYR A 149 -20.79 12.00 -13.29
C TYR A 149 -19.46 11.90 -12.55
N ALA A 150 -18.65 10.89 -12.91
CA ALA A 150 -17.28 10.79 -12.42
C ALA A 150 -16.46 12.01 -12.90
N PRO A 151 -15.89 12.86 -12.01
CA PRO A 151 -15.05 13.96 -12.43
C PRO A 151 -13.77 13.43 -13.09
N LYS A 152 -13.23 14.22 -14.05
CA LYS A 152 -11.92 13.90 -14.64
C LYS A 152 -10.82 14.17 -13.61
N PRO A 153 -9.68 13.47 -13.68
CA PRO A 153 -8.55 13.71 -12.77
C PRO A 153 -8.14 15.20 -12.70
N ALA A 154 -8.14 15.92 -13.84
CA ALA A 154 -7.83 17.36 -13.90
C ALA A 154 -8.83 18.26 -13.14
N ASP A 155 -10.01 17.74 -12.77
CA ASP A 155 -11.02 18.46 -11.99
C ASP A 155 -11.00 18.05 -10.51
N ILE A 156 -9.99 17.30 -10.08
CA ILE A 156 -9.85 16.73 -8.74
C ILE A 156 -8.57 17.26 -8.07
N THR A 157 -8.67 17.64 -6.80
CA THR A 157 -7.51 17.75 -5.91
C THR A 157 -7.36 16.43 -5.13
N LEU A 158 -6.23 15.75 -5.32
CA LEU A 158 -5.90 14.47 -4.68
C LEU A 158 -5.13 14.71 -3.38
N PHE A 159 -5.56 14.06 -2.32
CA PHE A 159 -4.88 14.06 -1.03
C PHE A 159 -4.45 12.65 -0.65
N VAL A 160 -3.17 12.51 -0.27
CA VAL A 160 -2.62 11.28 0.30
C VAL A 160 -2.55 11.45 1.81
N ALA A 161 -3.37 10.69 2.54
CA ALA A 161 -3.55 10.86 3.97
C ALA A 161 -2.71 9.85 4.77
N GLY A 162 -1.86 10.34 5.69
CA GLY A 162 -1.04 9.50 6.55
C GLY A 162 -1.21 9.77 8.03
N HIS A 163 -0.51 8.99 8.84
CA HIS A 163 -0.54 9.18 10.29
C HIS A 163 0.12 10.50 10.68
N GLY A 164 1.35 10.72 10.21
CA GLY A 164 2.20 11.82 10.63
C GLY A 164 2.57 11.65 12.12
N THR A 165 3.82 11.40 12.40
CA THR A 165 4.27 11.29 13.79
C THR A 165 5.64 11.89 13.92
N GLY A 166 5.81 12.84 14.85
CA GLY A 166 7.10 13.46 15.14
C GLY A 166 8.17 12.49 15.64
N ARG A 167 7.81 11.22 15.89
CA ARG A 167 8.75 10.18 16.32
C ARG A 167 9.47 9.49 15.17
N ASN A 168 8.92 9.53 13.94
CA ASN A 168 9.53 8.89 12.77
C ASN A 168 9.20 9.67 11.49
N ALA A 169 10.17 10.48 11.05
CA ALA A 169 10.05 11.26 9.82
C ALA A 169 9.89 10.40 8.54
N ASN A 170 10.22 9.10 8.58
CA ASN A 170 10.23 8.27 7.38
C ASN A 170 8.82 7.96 6.85
N SER A 171 7.81 7.90 7.73
CA SER A 171 6.42 7.72 7.28
C SER A 171 5.93 8.94 6.50
N ARG A 172 6.29 10.15 6.94
CA ARG A 172 6.02 11.41 6.25
C ARG A 172 6.77 11.46 4.93
N LYS A 173 8.08 11.22 4.93
CA LYS A 173 8.91 11.21 3.71
C LYS A 173 8.40 10.24 2.65
N ALA A 174 7.92 9.05 3.05
CA ALA A 174 7.35 8.10 2.11
C ALA A 174 6.12 8.67 1.39
N ILE A 175 5.25 9.41 2.09
CA ILE A 175 4.08 10.05 1.51
C ILE A 175 4.49 11.23 0.64
N GLU A 176 5.36 12.12 1.12
CA GLU A 176 5.88 13.27 0.38
C GLU A 176 6.49 12.83 -0.95
N HIS A 177 7.30 11.76 -0.92
CA HIS A 177 7.89 11.18 -2.13
C HIS A 177 6.82 10.72 -3.14
N GLN A 178 5.78 10.00 -2.70
CA GLN A 178 4.69 9.59 -3.59
C GLN A 178 3.92 10.80 -4.15
N VAL A 179 3.67 11.80 -3.32
CA VAL A 179 3.02 13.04 -3.75
C VAL A 179 3.82 13.75 -4.84
N GLU A 180 5.15 13.82 -4.70
CA GLU A 180 6.03 14.39 -5.73
C GLU A 180 5.97 13.60 -7.04
N LEU A 181 6.03 12.26 -6.98
CA LEU A 181 5.92 11.39 -8.16
C LEU A 181 4.57 11.55 -8.87
N ILE A 182 3.47 11.75 -8.12
CA ILE A 182 2.16 11.96 -8.70
C ILE A 182 2.06 13.38 -9.31
N ARG A 183 2.59 14.40 -8.62
CA ARG A 183 2.64 15.78 -9.15
C ARG A 183 3.36 15.86 -10.48
N ALA A 184 4.47 15.15 -10.62
CA ALA A 184 5.26 15.10 -11.85
C ALA A 184 4.47 14.58 -13.06
N GLN A 185 3.40 13.79 -12.84
CA GLN A 185 2.54 13.28 -13.93
C GLN A 185 1.52 14.31 -14.44
N ASN A 186 1.28 15.43 -13.73
CA ASN A 186 0.35 16.49 -14.11
C ASN A 186 -1.09 16.00 -14.43
N LEU A 187 -1.55 14.94 -13.76
CA LEU A 187 -2.87 14.33 -14.01
C LEU A 187 -4.00 15.03 -13.23
N TYR A 188 -3.69 15.52 -12.02
CA TYR A 188 -4.64 16.11 -11.08
C TYR A 188 -4.48 17.63 -11.02
N ALA A 189 -5.55 18.35 -10.68
CA ALA A 189 -5.49 19.79 -10.47
C ALA A 189 -4.57 20.22 -9.32
N GLY A 190 -4.37 19.33 -8.36
CA GLY A 190 -3.46 19.47 -7.25
C GLY A 190 -3.26 18.14 -6.56
N VAL A 191 -2.09 17.92 -5.95
CA VAL A 191 -1.79 16.72 -5.16
C VAL A 191 -1.10 17.16 -3.88
N HIS A 192 -1.59 16.71 -2.74
CA HIS A 192 -1.09 17.12 -1.41
C HIS A 192 -1.01 15.93 -0.47
N ASP A 193 -0.07 16.00 0.45
CA ASP A 193 -0.01 15.19 1.66
C ASP A 193 -0.82 15.85 2.78
N ILE A 194 -1.49 15.05 3.59
CA ILE A 194 -2.19 15.48 4.81
C ILE A 194 -2.03 14.42 5.91
N PHE A 195 -2.05 14.85 7.16
CA PHE A 195 -1.71 13.99 8.29
C PHE A 195 -2.71 14.08 9.45
N MET A 196 -2.79 12.99 10.22
CA MET A 196 -3.63 12.94 11.41
C MET A 196 -3.06 13.78 12.56
N GLU A 197 -1.74 13.71 12.79
CA GLU A 197 -1.09 14.31 13.95
C GLU A 197 -0.20 15.52 13.63
N GLU A 198 0.15 15.74 12.35
CA GLU A 198 1.01 16.82 11.89
C GLU A 198 0.31 17.75 10.87
N SER A 199 0.86 18.93 10.66
CA SER A 199 0.43 19.82 9.56
C SER A 199 1.09 19.41 8.23
N PRO A 200 0.35 19.52 7.10
CA PRO A 200 -1.07 19.89 7.00
C PRO A 200 -1.98 18.81 7.61
N ARG A 201 -2.96 19.21 8.39
CA ARG A 201 -3.91 18.30 9.02
C ARG A 201 -4.92 17.74 8.01
N ILE A 202 -5.55 16.61 8.32
CA ILE A 202 -6.62 16.03 7.49
C ILE A 202 -7.70 17.07 7.14
N ALA A 203 -8.14 17.86 8.12
CA ALA A 203 -9.15 18.90 7.93
C ALA A 203 -8.72 20.06 7.01
N ASP A 204 -7.41 20.29 6.83
CA ASP A 204 -6.89 21.34 5.98
C ASP A 204 -7.15 21.07 4.48
N CYS A 205 -7.53 19.83 4.12
CA CYS A 205 -7.85 19.45 2.76
C CYS A 205 -8.92 20.36 2.13
N TYR A 206 -9.86 20.88 2.90
CA TYR A 206 -10.92 21.78 2.41
C TYR A 206 -10.38 23.13 1.97
N ALA A 207 -9.41 23.67 2.70
CA ALA A 207 -8.78 24.95 2.38
C ALA A 207 -7.71 24.81 1.29
N LEU A 208 -6.96 23.71 1.29
CA LEU A 208 -5.89 23.45 0.33
C LEU A 208 -6.41 23.06 -1.06
N ALA A 209 -7.63 22.52 -1.15
CA ALA A 209 -8.17 22.06 -2.42
C ALA A 209 -8.45 23.21 -3.39
N ALA A 210 -7.74 23.22 -4.54
CA ALA A 210 -7.97 24.16 -5.63
C ALA A 210 -9.30 23.93 -6.36
N THR A 211 -9.87 22.71 -6.28
CA THR A 211 -11.08 22.31 -6.98
C THR A 211 -12.25 22.05 -6.02
N LYS A 212 -13.46 21.92 -6.57
CA LYS A 212 -14.63 21.50 -5.81
C LYS A 212 -14.58 20.01 -5.46
N ASN A 213 -13.93 19.19 -6.28
CA ASN A 213 -13.85 17.74 -6.09
C ASN A 213 -12.54 17.37 -5.38
N ILE A 214 -12.66 16.63 -4.29
CA ILE A 214 -11.56 16.16 -3.46
C ILE A 214 -11.58 14.64 -3.46
N VAL A 215 -10.42 14.01 -3.64
CA VAL A 215 -10.22 12.59 -3.37
C VAL A 215 -9.19 12.44 -2.27
N VAL A 216 -9.52 11.70 -1.22
CA VAL A 216 -8.61 11.39 -0.12
C VAL A 216 -8.29 9.90 -0.15
N VAL A 217 -7.01 9.57 -0.23
CA VAL A 217 -6.50 8.18 -0.25
C VAL A 217 -5.69 7.91 1.01
N PRO A 218 -6.16 7.03 1.91
CA PRO A 218 -5.42 6.65 3.11
C PRO A 218 -4.17 5.82 2.77
N PHE A 219 -3.00 6.30 3.17
CA PHE A 219 -1.72 5.63 2.97
C PHE A 219 -1.40 4.73 4.17
N PHE A 220 -2.17 3.64 4.31
CA PHE A 220 -2.09 2.65 5.37
C PHE A 220 -2.10 1.23 4.79
N ILE A 221 -1.52 0.26 5.53
CA ILE A 221 -1.46 -1.14 5.09
C ILE A 221 -2.81 -1.85 5.22
N SER A 222 -3.66 -1.42 6.14
CA SER A 222 -4.98 -2.04 6.35
C SER A 222 -6.06 -1.00 6.56
N ASP A 223 -7.31 -1.40 6.35
CA ASP A 223 -8.49 -0.65 6.72
C ASP A 223 -8.76 -0.80 8.24
N GLY A 224 -7.74 -0.46 9.06
CA GLY A 224 -7.83 -0.43 10.52
C GLY A 224 -8.54 0.83 11.02
N LEU A 225 -8.63 1.00 12.37
CA LEU A 225 -9.34 2.11 13.01
C LEU A 225 -8.96 3.49 12.44
N HIS A 226 -7.68 3.73 12.18
CA HIS A 226 -7.25 5.00 11.58
C HIS A 226 -7.95 5.29 10.24
N ALA A 227 -8.10 4.28 9.38
CA ALA A 227 -8.73 4.45 8.07
C ALA A 227 -10.26 4.45 8.14
N VAL A 228 -10.87 3.67 9.06
CA VAL A 228 -12.34 3.53 9.09
C VAL A 228 -13.03 4.37 10.16
N GLU A 229 -12.31 4.87 11.15
CA GLU A 229 -12.86 5.69 12.25
C GLU A 229 -12.24 7.08 12.28
N ASP A 230 -10.91 7.17 12.53
CA ASP A 230 -10.26 8.45 12.83
C ASP A 230 -10.31 9.42 11.65
N ILE A 231 -9.92 8.98 10.44
CA ILE A 231 -9.90 9.88 9.27
C ILE A 231 -11.30 10.36 8.88
N PRO A 232 -12.36 9.54 8.82
CA PRO A 232 -13.73 10.02 8.65
C PRO A 232 -14.15 11.09 9.66
N VAL A 233 -13.79 10.94 10.93
CA VAL A 233 -14.05 11.97 11.97
C VAL A 233 -13.24 13.24 11.69
N LEU A 234 -11.97 13.13 11.35
CA LEU A 234 -11.11 14.26 11.02
C LEU A 234 -11.54 14.98 9.72
N LEU A 235 -12.18 14.28 8.80
CA LEU A 235 -12.87 14.86 7.63
C LEU A 235 -14.21 15.48 8.01
N GLY A 236 -14.62 15.38 9.28
CA GLY A 236 -15.77 16.07 9.87
C GLY A 236 -17.06 15.23 9.93
N GLU A 237 -17.02 13.90 9.75
CA GLU A 237 -18.19 13.09 10.14
C GLU A 237 -18.35 13.12 11.66
N PRO A 238 -19.59 13.18 12.18
CA PRO A 238 -19.83 13.09 13.62
C PRO A 238 -19.32 11.77 14.19
N GLU A 239 -18.48 11.83 15.21
CA GLU A 239 -17.86 10.65 15.82
C GLU A 239 -18.90 9.58 16.23
N ARG A 240 -20.03 10.01 16.82
CA ARG A 240 -21.13 9.11 17.19
C ARG A 240 -21.65 8.34 15.97
N LEU A 241 -21.84 9.01 14.84
CA LEU A 241 -22.36 8.39 13.62
C LEU A 241 -21.35 7.42 13.00
N VAL A 242 -20.06 7.74 13.04
CA VAL A 242 -18.98 6.86 12.59
C VAL A 242 -18.97 5.57 13.42
N LYS A 243 -19.04 5.68 14.76
CA LYS A 243 -19.10 4.53 15.68
C LYS A 243 -20.34 3.67 15.47
N GLU A 244 -21.51 4.29 15.31
CA GLU A 244 -22.78 3.58 15.02
C GLU A 244 -22.70 2.79 13.71
N ARG A 245 -22.17 3.40 12.64
CA ARG A 245 -21.97 2.73 11.33
C ARG A 245 -20.96 1.59 11.43
N LEU A 246 -19.86 1.82 12.13
CA LEU A 246 -18.82 0.79 12.33
C LEU A 246 -19.36 -0.42 13.08
N ALA A 247 -20.12 -0.19 14.17
CA ALA A 247 -20.77 -1.26 14.93
C ALA A 247 -21.82 -2.04 14.10
N ALA A 248 -22.46 -1.36 13.14
CA ALA A 248 -23.42 -1.98 12.22
C ALA A 248 -22.75 -2.63 10.97
N GLY A 249 -21.42 -2.62 10.87
CA GLY A 249 -20.70 -3.12 9.70
C GLY A 249 -20.95 -2.31 8.42
N GLN A 250 -21.35 -1.05 8.55
CA GLN A 250 -21.64 -0.15 7.44
C GLN A 250 -20.41 0.74 7.12
N PRO A 251 -20.29 1.23 5.87
CA PRO A 251 -19.27 2.21 5.52
C PRO A 251 -19.37 3.46 6.40
N THR A 252 -18.27 3.83 7.03
CA THR A 252 -18.19 5.00 7.92
C THR A 252 -18.19 6.33 7.16
N TRP A 253 -17.77 6.30 5.89
CA TRP A 253 -17.86 7.42 4.95
C TRP A 253 -18.81 7.06 3.81
N ARG A 254 -19.69 8.01 3.41
CA ARG A 254 -20.58 7.85 2.25
C ARG A 254 -20.00 8.59 1.05
N ASN A 255 -19.67 7.86 0.00
CA ASN A 255 -19.07 8.42 -1.21
C ASN A 255 -20.12 8.87 -2.25
N PRO A 256 -19.96 10.08 -2.84
CA PRO A 256 -19.25 11.20 -2.24
C PRO A 256 -20.06 11.90 -1.16
N THR A 257 -19.41 12.59 -0.23
CA THR A 257 -20.04 13.46 0.75
C THR A 257 -19.79 14.92 0.36
N GLU A 258 -20.84 15.75 0.36
CA GLU A 258 -20.69 17.21 0.22
C GLU A 258 -20.46 17.83 1.60
N LYS A 259 -19.33 18.52 1.76
CA LYS A 259 -18.93 19.15 3.02
C LYS A 259 -18.04 20.37 2.77
N ASN A 260 -18.25 21.43 3.54
CA ASN A 260 -17.50 22.69 3.43
C ASN A 260 -17.40 23.22 1.99
N GLY A 261 -18.49 23.09 1.21
CA GLY A 261 -18.54 23.50 -0.18
C GLY A 261 -17.74 22.63 -1.16
N LYS A 262 -17.17 21.55 -0.69
CA LYS A 262 -16.43 20.55 -1.49
C LYS A 262 -17.19 19.24 -1.57
N ARG A 263 -16.87 18.45 -2.58
CA ARG A 263 -17.37 17.09 -2.77
C ARG A 263 -16.21 16.12 -2.54
N VAL A 264 -16.33 15.26 -1.54
CA VAL A 264 -15.23 14.45 -1.04
C VAL A 264 -15.48 12.97 -1.30
N TRP A 265 -14.59 12.35 -2.05
CA TRP A 265 -14.45 10.90 -2.16
C TRP A 265 -13.36 10.43 -1.21
N TYR A 266 -13.63 9.39 -0.46
CA TYR A 266 -12.72 8.76 0.46
C TYR A 266 -12.56 7.29 0.09
N SER A 267 -11.34 6.87 -0.22
CA SER A 267 -11.06 5.50 -0.68
C SER A 267 -10.74 4.56 0.51
N PRO A 268 -10.80 3.24 0.31
CA PRO A 268 -10.12 2.30 1.20
C PRO A 268 -8.61 2.54 1.21
N ALA A 269 -7.91 2.00 2.24
CA ALA A 269 -6.47 2.12 2.40
C ALA A 269 -5.69 1.48 1.22
N VAL A 270 -4.50 2.03 0.91
CA VAL A 270 -3.65 1.55 -0.19
C VAL A 270 -3.25 0.08 -0.02
N GLY A 271 -3.03 -0.39 1.20
CA GLY A 271 -2.54 -1.74 1.46
C GLY A 271 -3.52 -2.85 1.08
N THR A 272 -4.81 -2.55 0.86
CA THR A 272 -5.81 -3.50 0.38
C THR A 272 -6.05 -3.44 -1.14
N GLU A 273 -5.30 -2.58 -1.87
CA GLU A 273 -5.37 -2.47 -3.33
C GLU A 273 -4.72 -3.69 -4.00
N PRO A 274 -5.36 -4.34 -4.99
CA PRO A 274 -4.79 -5.50 -5.70
C PRO A 274 -3.40 -5.26 -6.30
N LEU A 275 -3.09 -4.05 -6.77
CA LEU A 275 -1.76 -3.69 -7.31
C LEU A 275 -0.63 -3.76 -6.27
N MET A 276 -0.95 -3.84 -4.98
CA MET A 276 0.06 -4.05 -3.94
C MET A 276 0.85 -5.37 -4.16
N ALA A 277 0.23 -6.38 -4.78
CA ALA A 277 0.92 -7.60 -5.15
C ALA A 277 2.05 -7.37 -6.16
N ASP A 278 1.92 -6.38 -7.03
CA ASP A 278 2.98 -5.98 -7.97
C ASP A 278 4.12 -5.25 -7.25
N VAL A 279 3.79 -4.39 -6.29
CA VAL A 279 4.80 -3.73 -5.44
C VAL A 279 5.63 -4.75 -4.66
N ILE A 280 4.98 -5.77 -4.10
CA ILE A 280 5.68 -6.87 -3.41
C ILE A 280 6.64 -7.57 -4.37
N LEU A 281 6.23 -7.85 -5.60
CA LEU A 281 7.07 -8.48 -6.60
C LEU A 281 8.25 -7.59 -7.01
N GLU A 282 8.04 -6.27 -7.19
CA GLU A 282 9.13 -5.33 -7.48
C GLU A 282 10.17 -5.30 -6.35
N ARG A 283 9.77 -5.36 -5.09
CA ARG A 283 10.72 -5.47 -3.96
C ARG A 283 11.59 -6.73 -4.03
N VAL A 284 11.03 -7.85 -4.46
CA VAL A 284 11.82 -9.08 -4.71
C VAL A 284 12.81 -8.86 -5.86
N ARG A 285 12.38 -8.26 -6.96
CA ARG A 285 13.22 -7.95 -8.12
C ARG A 285 14.37 -7.02 -7.75
N GLU A 286 14.08 -5.97 -6.99
CA GLU A 286 15.10 -5.05 -6.48
C GLU A 286 16.18 -5.78 -5.65
N ALA A 287 15.75 -6.64 -4.71
CA ALA A 287 16.66 -7.42 -3.89
C ALA A 287 17.52 -8.38 -4.73
N ALA A 288 16.90 -9.06 -5.70
CA ALA A 288 17.62 -9.98 -6.59
C ALA A 288 18.65 -9.26 -7.47
N ARG A 289 18.37 -8.05 -7.99
CA ARG A 289 19.31 -7.27 -8.82
C ARG A 289 20.52 -6.78 -8.03
N LYS A 290 20.33 -6.32 -6.79
CA LYS A 290 21.42 -5.82 -5.95
C LYS A 290 22.49 -6.87 -5.70
N ILE A 291 22.13 -8.14 -5.72
CA ILE A 291 23.04 -9.27 -5.45
C ILE A 291 23.81 -9.68 -6.68
N ASN A 292 23.20 -9.64 -7.85
CA ASN A 292 23.87 -9.95 -9.12
C ASN A 292 24.94 -8.91 -9.51
N ASN A 293 25.00 -7.79 -8.77
CA ASN A 293 25.96 -6.69 -8.98
C ASN A 293 27.06 -6.62 -7.91
N ILE A 294 27.10 -7.60 -6.98
CA ILE A 294 28.17 -7.79 -6.00
C ILE A 294 29.03 -9.01 -6.40
#